data_d34274ceeed5fe2b92635d65d434cffb
#
_entry.id   d34274ceeed5fe2b92635d65d434cffb
#
_cell.length_a   1.000
_cell.length_b   1.000
_cell.length_c   1.000
_cell.angle_alpha   90.00
_cell.angle_beta   90.00
_cell.angle_gamma   90.00
#
_symmetry.space_group_name_H-M   'P 1'
#
loop_
_entity.id
_entity.type
_entity.pdbx_description
1 polymer ?
#
loop_
_entity_poly.entity_id
_entity_poly.type
_entity_poly.pdbx_seq_one_letter_code
_entity_poly.pdbx_strand_id
1 'polypeptide(L)'
;MKIEAWPMHGPLNSKDIFAKFIKSMQKTGDDVHVNKETNGDVAVIWSVLWRGRMQNYKKIWDRYRSQGKPVIVIEVGGLRRNLSFKIGINGINRDADFANHEFDDKRWPLFKYELRPWNPTGDLIVICGQHDSSEQWRGLPRISNWIEQQITEIRKYTTRPILVRPHPRNIITFDENKFKNVKVRLPKRDYRTYDDTDFKQTLERTWAVVNHSSNPAMEAVIKGIPVFVSESSLCHDVGNIKLADINTPAMPNRLNWANKLAYTEWFEDEIEQGLPWDRIQARLKEKYL
;
A
#
# COMPACT_ATOMS: atom_id res chain seq x y z
N MET A 1 13.53 2.34 24.60
CA MET A 1 12.82 1.09 24.24
C MET A 1 13.83 0.05 23.81
N LYS A 2 13.52 -1.23 23.98
CA LYS A 2 14.32 -2.34 23.43
C LYS A 2 13.74 -2.77 22.08
N ILE A 3 14.50 -2.60 21.01
CA ILE A 3 14.01 -2.75 19.64
C ILE A 3 14.78 -3.88 18.93
N GLU A 4 14.06 -4.78 18.24
CA GLU A 4 14.64 -5.81 17.39
C GLU A 4 14.49 -5.41 15.92
N ALA A 5 15.57 -5.03 15.25
CA ALA A 5 15.58 -4.73 13.82
C ALA A 5 16.10 -5.93 13.00
N TRP A 6 15.38 -6.30 11.94
CA TRP A 6 15.62 -7.53 11.19
C TRP A 6 15.96 -7.30 9.70
N PRO A 7 17.04 -6.56 9.35
CA PRO A 7 17.40 -6.29 7.95
C PRO A 7 17.80 -7.54 7.14
N MET A 8 18.22 -8.64 7.79
CA MET A 8 18.75 -9.83 7.10
C MET A 8 17.74 -10.53 6.18
N HIS A 9 16.44 -10.39 6.46
CA HIS A 9 15.38 -11.01 5.67
C HIS A 9 14.84 -10.10 4.58
N GLY A 10 15.29 -8.85 4.52
CA GLY A 10 14.85 -7.86 3.52
C GLY A 10 15.45 -8.08 2.14
N PRO A 11 14.87 -7.48 1.11
CA PRO A 11 15.45 -7.43 -0.22
C PRO A 11 16.75 -6.59 -0.21
N LEU A 12 17.57 -6.71 -1.25
CA LEU A 12 18.88 -6.03 -1.29
C LEU A 12 18.75 -4.50 -1.16
N ASN A 13 17.73 -3.92 -1.75
CA ASN A 13 17.44 -2.48 -1.70
C ASN A 13 16.88 -1.98 -0.36
N SER A 14 16.65 -2.86 0.62
CA SER A 14 16.19 -2.45 1.96
C SER A 14 17.35 -2.11 2.91
N LYS A 15 18.57 -2.53 2.61
CA LYS A 15 19.70 -2.46 3.55
C LYS A 15 20.05 -1.04 3.97
N ASP A 16 20.12 -0.11 3.02
CA ASP A 16 20.50 1.26 3.30
C ASP A 16 19.41 1.97 4.11
N ILE A 17 18.14 1.72 3.80
CA ILE A 17 16.99 2.26 4.53
C ILE A 17 16.95 1.72 5.97
N PHE A 18 17.19 0.42 6.16
CA PHE A 18 17.31 -0.13 7.50
C PHE A 18 18.47 0.49 8.28
N ALA A 19 19.64 0.64 7.65
CA ALA A 19 20.81 1.22 8.31
C ALA A 19 20.53 2.65 8.79
N LYS A 20 19.91 3.48 7.94
CA LYS A 20 19.52 4.85 8.29
C LYS A 20 18.48 4.89 9.38
N PHE A 21 17.46 4.04 9.30
CA PHE A 21 16.40 3.97 10.33
C PHE A 21 16.93 3.45 11.67
N ILE A 22 17.83 2.45 11.68
CA ILE A 22 18.51 1.96 12.88
C ILE A 22 19.33 3.07 13.53
N LYS A 23 20.11 3.81 12.71
CA LYS A 23 20.91 4.94 13.21
C LYS A 23 20.05 6.04 13.84
N SER A 24 18.85 6.32 13.28
CA SER A 24 17.95 7.31 13.87
C SER A 24 17.40 6.85 15.23
N MET A 25 17.03 5.56 15.38
CA MET A 25 16.61 4.98 16.66
C MET A 25 17.73 5.04 17.73
N GLN A 26 18.96 4.70 17.34
CA GLN A 26 20.11 4.76 18.24
C GLN A 26 20.46 6.17 18.71
N LYS A 27 20.29 7.18 17.84
CA LYS A 27 20.53 8.59 18.19
C LYS A 27 19.59 9.09 19.31
N THR A 28 18.40 8.52 19.40
CA THR A 28 17.42 8.84 20.47
C THR A 28 17.61 8.02 21.75
N GLY A 29 18.68 7.21 21.83
CA GLY A 29 19.02 6.41 23.01
C GLY A 29 18.25 5.11 23.13
N ASP A 30 17.62 4.64 22.07
CA ASP A 30 16.94 3.34 22.07
C ASP A 30 17.95 2.18 21.98
N ASP A 31 17.66 1.08 22.69
CA ASP A 31 18.50 -0.13 22.69
C ASP A 31 18.15 -1.03 21.49
N VAL A 32 18.90 -0.88 20.40
CA VAL A 32 18.60 -1.53 19.12
C VAL A 32 19.45 -2.78 18.89
N HIS A 33 18.80 -3.92 18.83
CA HIS A 33 19.39 -5.22 18.52
C HIS A 33 19.15 -5.62 17.06
N VAL A 34 20.23 -5.76 16.30
CA VAL A 34 20.15 -6.07 14.87
C VAL A 34 20.28 -7.57 14.64
N ASN A 35 19.28 -8.17 13.98
CA ASN A 35 19.21 -9.61 13.67
C ASN A 35 19.36 -10.51 14.91
N LYS A 36 18.94 -10.04 16.06
CA LYS A 36 19.06 -10.76 17.32
C LYS A 36 17.75 -10.75 18.08
N GLU A 37 17.28 -11.90 18.50
CA GLU A 37 16.13 -12.08 19.35
C GLU A 37 16.48 -11.75 20.81
N THR A 38 15.72 -10.87 21.44
CA THR A 38 16.02 -10.36 22.78
C THR A 38 14.77 -10.17 23.64
N ASN A 39 13.60 -10.62 23.16
CA ASN A 39 12.31 -10.30 23.74
C ASN A 39 12.08 -8.78 23.85
N GLY A 40 12.37 -8.06 22.74
CA GLY A 40 12.21 -6.60 22.67
C GLY A 40 10.76 -6.13 22.82
N ASP A 41 10.62 -4.82 23.02
CA ASP A 41 9.30 -4.16 23.10
C ASP A 41 8.68 -4.00 21.71
N VAL A 42 9.53 -3.77 20.69
CA VAL A 42 9.14 -3.45 19.30
C VAL A 42 10.00 -4.24 18.33
N ALA A 43 9.40 -4.77 17.25
CA ALA A 43 10.14 -5.29 16.10
C ALA A 43 10.11 -4.33 14.92
N VAL A 44 11.16 -4.33 14.10
CA VAL A 44 11.22 -3.62 12.81
C VAL A 44 11.47 -4.63 11.70
N ILE A 45 10.56 -4.69 10.73
CA ILE A 45 10.61 -5.61 9.59
C ILE A 45 10.40 -4.86 8.27
N TRP A 46 10.72 -5.55 7.15
CA TRP A 46 10.41 -5.06 5.81
C TRP A 46 9.24 -5.80 5.22
N SER A 47 8.20 -5.05 4.82
CA SER A 47 7.01 -5.58 4.18
C SER A 47 6.18 -6.57 5.04
N VAL A 48 4.96 -6.77 4.60
CA VAL A 48 4.03 -7.81 5.09
C VAL A 48 3.67 -8.79 3.97
N LEU A 49 4.54 -8.93 3.00
CA LEU A 49 4.44 -9.91 1.92
C LEU A 49 5.22 -11.18 2.28
N TRP A 50 4.50 -12.21 2.66
CA TRP A 50 5.07 -13.48 3.16
C TRP A 50 5.56 -14.39 2.04
N ARG A 51 6.52 -13.91 1.21
CA ARG A 51 7.07 -14.66 0.07
C ARG A 51 8.57 -14.46 -0.08
N GLY A 52 9.25 -15.49 -0.59
CA GLY A 52 10.70 -15.47 -0.81
C GLY A 52 11.44 -15.20 0.49
N ARG A 53 12.44 -14.34 0.47
CA ARG A 53 13.23 -13.97 1.67
C ARG A 53 12.36 -13.41 2.78
N MET A 54 11.33 -12.66 2.43
CA MET A 54 10.44 -11.99 3.40
C MET A 54 9.49 -12.96 4.13
N GLN A 55 9.42 -14.23 3.72
CA GLN A 55 8.64 -15.25 4.43
C GLN A 55 9.08 -15.40 5.91
N ASN A 56 10.35 -15.19 6.20
CA ASN A 56 10.87 -15.28 7.57
C ASN A 56 10.33 -14.15 8.48
N TYR A 57 9.94 -13.01 7.92
CA TYR A 57 9.32 -11.94 8.69
C TYR A 57 7.97 -12.34 9.29
N LYS A 58 7.26 -13.31 8.67
CA LYS A 58 6.01 -13.79 9.24
C LYS A 58 6.18 -14.36 10.64
N LYS A 59 7.26 -15.08 10.91
CA LYS A 59 7.55 -15.62 12.25
C LYS A 59 7.74 -14.50 13.28
N ILE A 60 8.44 -13.43 12.90
CA ILE A 60 8.67 -12.27 13.76
C ILE A 60 7.35 -11.53 13.97
N TRP A 61 6.60 -11.29 12.91
CA TRP A 61 5.27 -10.70 12.95
C TRP A 61 4.34 -11.48 13.90
N ASP A 62 4.18 -12.78 13.68
CA ASP A 62 3.28 -13.62 14.49
C ASP A 62 3.71 -13.63 15.97
N ARG A 63 5.01 -13.69 16.26
CA ARG A 63 5.55 -13.66 17.64
C ARG A 63 5.19 -12.35 18.36
N TYR A 64 5.43 -11.20 17.72
CA TYR A 64 5.12 -9.92 18.34
C TYR A 64 3.62 -9.68 18.45
N ARG A 65 2.88 -9.96 17.37
CA ARG A 65 1.43 -9.73 17.34
C ARG A 65 0.66 -10.64 18.32
N SER A 66 1.09 -11.88 18.53
CA SER A 66 0.49 -12.77 19.52
C SER A 66 0.70 -12.32 20.96
N GLN A 67 1.75 -11.53 21.20
CA GLN A 67 2.05 -10.92 22.51
C GLN A 67 1.43 -9.51 22.67
N GLY A 68 0.66 -9.03 21.71
CA GLY A 68 0.13 -7.66 21.72
C GLY A 68 1.18 -6.57 21.44
N LYS A 69 2.42 -6.95 21.14
CA LYS A 69 3.53 -6.02 20.90
C LYS A 69 3.48 -5.41 19.48
N PRO A 70 3.89 -4.15 19.32
CA PRO A 70 3.92 -3.47 18.05
C PRO A 70 5.03 -3.97 17.12
N VAL A 71 4.75 -3.94 15.81
CA VAL A 71 5.71 -4.20 14.74
C VAL A 71 5.76 -3.01 13.80
N ILE A 72 6.90 -2.36 13.67
CA ILE A 72 7.14 -1.33 12.66
C ILE A 72 7.41 -2.03 11.33
N VAL A 73 6.67 -1.63 10.32
CA VAL A 73 6.81 -2.16 8.96
C VAL A 73 7.32 -1.07 8.05
N ILE A 74 8.47 -1.31 7.41
CA ILE A 74 9.00 -0.48 6.33
C ILE A 74 8.61 -1.13 5.01
N GLU A 75 8.10 -0.37 4.03
CA GLU A 75 7.73 -0.85 2.70
C GLU A 75 8.09 0.20 1.65
N VAL A 76 8.31 -0.24 0.42
CA VAL A 76 8.48 0.67 -0.72
C VAL A 76 7.25 1.56 -0.86
N GLY A 77 7.46 2.86 -0.99
CA GLY A 77 6.39 3.84 -1.14
C GLY A 77 5.53 3.61 -2.38
N GLY A 78 4.28 3.99 -2.29
CA GLY A 78 3.32 3.98 -3.39
C GLY A 78 3.23 5.32 -4.11
N LEU A 79 3.56 6.43 -3.42
CA LEU A 79 3.58 7.77 -4.01
C LEU A 79 4.82 7.96 -4.90
N ARG A 80 6.00 7.79 -4.36
CA ARG A 80 7.27 7.94 -5.12
C ARG A 80 8.07 6.65 -5.02
N ARG A 81 7.68 5.67 -5.84
CA ARG A 81 8.31 4.35 -5.82
C ARG A 81 9.83 4.45 -5.92
N ASN A 82 10.53 3.72 -5.06
CA ASN A 82 12.00 3.70 -4.89
C ASN A 82 12.64 5.03 -4.42
N LEU A 83 11.85 6.06 -4.14
CA LEU A 83 12.33 7.32 -3.57
C LEU A 83 11.74 7.58 -2.19
N SER A 84 10.54 7.12 -1.92
CA SER A 84 9.90 7.20 -0.62
C SER A 84 9.58 5.80 -0.08
N PHE A 85 9.43 5.71 1.25
CA PHE A 85 9.20 4.47 1.97
C PHE A 85 8.07 4.65 2.97
N LYS A 86 7.09 3.75 2.99
CA LYS A 86 6.07 3.69 4.04
C LYS A 86 6.72 3.22 5.33
N ILE A 87 6.38 3.85 6.44
CA ILE A 87 6.79 3.42 7.76
C ILE A 87 5.57 3.48 8.67
N GLY A 88 5.03 2.32 9.03
CA GLY A 88 3.80 2.22 9.82
C GLY A 88 3.91 1.19 10.94
N ILE A 89 3.16 1.39 12.01
CA ILE A 89 3.02 0.44 13.11
C ILE A 89 1.92 -0.55 12.75
N ASN A 90 2.21 -1.84 12.84
CA ASN A 90 1.29 -2.96 12.64
C ASN A 90 0.66 -3.07 11.25
N GLY A 91 1.30 -2.51 10.22
CA GLY A 91 0.81 -2.61 8.84
C GLY A 91 1.40 -1.57 7.90
N ILE A 92 0.82 -1.51 6.69
CA ILE A 92 1.23 -0.59 5.62
C ILE A 92 0.04 0.04 4.87
N ASN A 93 -1.17 -0.21 5.32
CA ASN A 93 -2.41 0.32 4.76
C ASN A 93 -3.21 1.07 5.83
N ARG A 94 -4.52 1.27 5.63
CA ARG A 94 -5.38 2.04 6.54
C ARG A 94 -5.48 1.42 7.96
N ASP A 95 -5.25 0.14 8.09
CA ASP A 95 -5.15 -0.60 9.35
C ASP A 95 -3.85 -0.34 10.13
N ALA A 96 -2.86 0.28 9.48
CA ALA A 96 -1.62 0.69 10.13
C ALA A 96 -1.77 2.03 10.86
N ASP A 97 -1.00 2.18 11.93
CA ASP A 97 -0.81 3.48 12.58
C ASP A 97 0.48 4.14 12.02
N PHE A 98 0.31 5.19 11.24
CA PHE A 98 1.43 5.95 10.66
C PHE A 98 1.87 7.14 11.52
N ALA A 99 1.35 7.25 12.74
CA ALA A 99 1.53 8.43 13.59
C ALA A 99 1.16 9.75 12.86
N ASN A 100 0.16 9.68 11.98
CA ASN A 100 -0.30 10.77 11.12
C ASN A 100 -1.67 11.33 11.53
N HIS A 101 -1.99 11.26 12.82
CA HIS A 101 -3.17 11.90 13.41
C HIS A 101 -3.04 13.43 13.41
N GLU A 102 -1.82 13.94 13.52
CA GLU A 102 -1.46 15.33 13.27
C GLU A 102 -0.73 15.44 11.94
N PHE A 103 -1.20 16.30 11.05
CA PHE A 103 -0.61 16.53 9.74
C PHE A 103 -0.93 17.97 9.27
N ASP A 104 -0.08 18.50 8.39
CA ASP A 104 -0.25 19.78 7.73
C ASP A 104 -0.18 19.62 6.19
N ASP A 105 -0.21 20.71 5.47
CA ASP A 105 -0.15 20.75 4.00
C ASP A 105 1.30 20.82 3.43
N LYS A 106 2.31 20.88 4.28
CA LYS A 106 3.71 21.11 3.85
C LYS A 106 4.34 19.91 3.17
N ARG A 107 3.90 18.67 3.51
CA ARG A 107 4.52 17.45 2.98
C ARG A 107 4.01 17.06 1.60
N TRP A 108 2.73 17.27 1.30
CA TRP A 108 2.18 16.88 -0.01
C TRP A 108 2.96 17.48 -1.19
N PRO A 109 3.36 18.76 -1.20
CA PRO A 109 4.17 19.34 -2.27
C PRO A 109 5.51 18.65 -2.52
N LEU A 110 6.12 18.01 -1.52
CA LEU A 110 7.40 17.29 -1.68
C LEU A 110 7.28 16.11 -2.66
N PHE A 111 6.10 15.51 -2.76
CA PHE A 111 5.84 14.42 -3.69
C PHE A 111 5.68 14.88 -5.14
N LYS A 112 5.56 16.20 -5.40
CA LYS A 112 5.44 16.80 -6.74
C LYS A 112 4.29 16.19 -7.55
N TYR A 113 3.14 15.97 -6.93
CA TYR A 113 1.91 15.58 -7.57
C TYR A 113 0.88 16.70 -7.51
N GLU A 114 0.18 16.87 -8.62
CA GLU A 114 -1.03 17.67 -8.70
C GLU A 114 -2.25 16.76 -8.63
N LEU A 115 -3.21 17.11 -7.80
CA LEU A 115 -4.52 16.45 -7.77
C LEU A 115 -5.35 16.92 -8.97
N ARG A 116 -5.39 16.13 -10.04
CA ARG A 116 -6.17 16.47 -11.24
C ARG A 116 -7.66 16.50 -10.92
N PRO A 117 -8.45 17.36 -11.54
CA PRO A 117 -9.92 17.30 -11.41
C PRO A 117 -10.44 15.89 -11.64
N TRP A 118 -11.56 15.54 -10.98
CA TRP A 118 -12.22 14.28 -11.26
C TRP A 118 -12.60 14.20 -12.75
N ASN A 119 -12.33 13.06 -13.38
CA ASN A 119 -12.59 12.85 -14.79
C ASN A 119 -13.76 11.86 -15.00
N PRO A 120 -14.99 12.33 -15.28
CA PRO A 120 -16.14 11.47 -15.48
C PRO A 120 -16.30 10.94 -16.92
N THR A 121 -15.33 11.14 -17.80
CA THR A 121 -15.49 10.89 -19.25
C THR A 121 -15.00 9.51 -19.70
N GLY A 122 -14.34 8.75 -18.85
CA GLY A 122 -13.84 7.41 -19.18
C GLY A 122 -14.96 6.38 -19.46
N ASP A 123 -14.63 5.32 -20.17
CA ASP A 123 -15.53 4.21 -20.48
C ASP A 123 -15.12 2.87 -19.81
N LEU A 124 -13.85 2.74 -19.46
CA LEU A 124 -13.21 1.50 -19.02
C LEU A 124 -13.23 1.35 -17.49
N ILE A 125 -13.64 0.20 -17.00
CA ILE A 125 -13.43 -0.18 -15.58
C ILE A 125 -12.15 -1.02 -15.52
N VAL A 126 -11.23 -0.66 -14.61
CA VAL A 126 -9.98 -1.40 -14.41
C VAL A 126 -10.01 -2.10 -13.05
N ILE A 127 -9.92 -3.44 -13.05
CA ILE A 127 -9.80 -4.22 -11.83
C ILE A 127 -8.32 -4.54 -11.61
N CYS A 128 -7.74 -3.99 -10.54
CA CYS A 128 -6.34 -4.23 -10.19
C CYS A 128 -6.22 -5.33 -9.15
N GLY A 129 -5.56 -6.42 -9.54
CA GLY A 129 -5.24 -7.52 -8.64
C GLY A 129 -4.19 -7.15 -7.61
N GLN A 130 -4.15 -7.91 -6.51
CA GLN A 130 -3.19 -7.80 -5.42
C GLN A 130 -2.50 -9.14 -5.18
N HIS A 131 -1.40 -9.13 -4.44
CA HIS A 131 -0.69 -10.37 -4.09
C HIS A 131 -1.39 -11.07 -2.92
N ASP A 132 -1.85 -12.31 -3.14
CA ASP A 132 -2.63 -13.08 -2.15
C ASP A 132 -1.79 -13.74 -1.05
N SER A 133 -0.46 -13.63 -1.08
CA SER A 133 0.43 -14.00 0.03
C SER A 133 0.75 -12.83 0.97
N SER A 134 0.09 -11.68 0.82
CA SER A 134 0.23 -10.54 1.72
C SER A 134 -0.65 -10.71 2.96
N GLU A 135 -0.20 -10.19 4.12
CA GLU A 135 -1.04 -10.11 5.33
C GLU A 135 -2.35 -9.37 5.07
N GLN A 136 -2.33 -8.39 4.19
CA GLN A 136 -3.49 -7.61 3.78
C GLN A 136 -4.54 -8.42 3.00
N TRP A 137 -4.19 -9.63 2.57
CA TRP A 137 -5.08 -10.56 1.87
C TRP A 137 -5.56 -11.71 2.77
N ARG A 138 -5.14 -11.71 4.04
CA ARG A 138 -5.47 -12.78 4.98
C ARG A 138 -7.00 -12.92 5.15
N GLY A 139 -7.49 -14.15 5.03
CA GLY A 139 -8.91 -14.45 5.16
C GLY A 139 -9.74 -14.17 3.91
N LEU A 140 -9.14 -13.65 2.83
CA LEU A 140 -9.81 -13.41 1.57
C LEU A 140 -9.69 -14.63 0.62
N PRO A 141 -10.60 -14.78 -0.35
CA PRO A 141 -10.51 -15.85 -1.35
C PRO A 141 -9.27 -15.68 -2.23
N ARG A 142 -8.91 -16.72 -3.00
CA ARG A 142 -7.86 -16.57 -4.02
C ARG A 142 -8.15 -15.37 -4.92
N ILE A 143 -7.12 -14.67 -5.34
CA ILE A 143 -7.27 -13.44 -6.13
C ILE A 143 -8.10 -13.64 -7.40
N SER A 144 -7.99 -14.79 -8.07
CA SER A 144 -8.81 -15.12 -9.25
C SER A 144 -10.31 -15.14 -8.90
N ASN A 145 -10.67 -15.77 -7.80
CA ASN A 145 -12.07 -15.86 -7.35
C ASN A 145 -12.59 -14.47 -6.94
N TRP A 146 -11.76 -13.68 -6.26
CA TRP A 146 -12.11 -12.30 -5.91
C TRP A 146 -12.37 -11.46 -7.17
N ILE A 147 -11.52 -11.56 -8.18
CA ILE A 147 -11.71 -10.85 -9.46
C ILE A 147 -13.03 -11.26 -10.11
N GLU A 148 -13.35 -12.56 -10.19
CA GLU A 148 -14.62 -13.04 -10.74
C GLU A 148 -15.82 -12.51 -9.96
N GLN A 149 -15.74 -12.48 -8.62
CA GLN A 149 -16.77 -11.89 -7.78
C GLN A 149 -16.98 -10.40 -8.07
N GLN A 150 -15.88 -9.62 -8.22
CA GLN A 150 -15.99 -8.20 -8.57
C GLN A 150 -16.65 -8.02 -9.94
N ILE A 151 -16.26 -8.80 -10.95
CA ILE A 151 -16.85 -8.73 -12.29
C ILE A 151 -18.34 -9.06 -12.23
N THR A 152 -18.70 -10.15 -11.56
CA THR A 152 -20.10 -10.59 -11.40
C THR A 152 -20.94 -9.49 -10.75
N GLU A 153 -20.42 -8.85 -9.71
CA GLU A 153 -21.12 -7.76 -9.03
C GLU A 153 -21.27 -6.53 -9.93
N ILE A 154 -20.19 -6.09 -10.58
CA ILE A 154 -20.19 -4.95 -11.50
C ILE A 154 -21.22 -5.16 -12.64
N ARG A 155 -21.33 -6.37 -13.16
CA ARG A 155 -22.24 -6.70 -14.29
C ARG A 155 -23.72 -6.57 -13.95
N LYS A 156 -24.08 -6.49 -12.66
CA LYS A 156 -25.47 -6.16 -12.25
C LYS A 156 -25.85 -4.71 -12.57
N TYR A 157 -24.86 -3.81 -12.70
CA TYR A 157 -25.08 -2.37 -12.79
C TYR A 157 -24.62 -1.75 -14.10
N THR A 158 -23.65 -2.35 -14.80
CA THR A 158 -23.09 -1.75 -16.02
C THR A 158 -22.55 -2.77 -17.03
N THR A 159 -22.60 -2.41 -18.29
CA THR A 159 -22.01 -3.15 -19.42
C THR A 159 -20.67 -2.59 -19.91
N ARG A 160 -20.12 -1.57 -19.20
CA ARG A 160 -18.82 -0.98 -19.55
C ARG A 160 -17.74 -2.04 -19.74
N PRO A 161 -16.78 -1.83 -20.66
CA PRO A 161 -15.64 -2.73 -20.77
C PRO A 161 -14.89 -2.85 -19.45
N ILE A 162 -14.41 -4.05 -19.13
CA ILE A 162 -13.60 -4.32 -17.96
C ILE A 162 -12.21 -4.79 -18.39
N LEU A 163 -11.19 -4.17 -17.86
CA LEU A 163 -9.81 -4.61 -17.98
C LEU A 163 -9.32 -5.13 -16.62
N VAL A 164 -8.97 -6.41 -16.57
CA VAL A 164 -8.32 -7.02 -15.41
C VAL A 164 -6.81 -6.85 -15.56
N ARG A 165 -6.18 -6.24 -14.55
CA ARG A 165 -4.72 -6.12 -14.40
C ARG A 165 -4.25 -6.89 -13.18
N PRO A 166 -3.75 -8.12 -13.34
CA PRO A 166 -3.18 -8.89 -12.25
C PRO A 166 -1.96 -8.21 -11.64
N HIS A 167 -1.66 -8.53 -10.38
CA HIS A 167 -0.39 -8.13 -9.80
C HIS A 167 0.76 -8.81 -10.56
N PRO A 168 1.84 -8.09 -10.95
CA PRO A 168 2.90 -8.63 -11.82
C PRO A 168 3.64 -9.86 -11.27
N ARG A 169 3.55 -10.09 -9.96
CA ARG A 169 4.18 -11.26 -9.29
C ARG A 169 3.17 -12.29 -8.79
N ASN A 170 1.90 -12.14 -9.13
CA ASN A 170 0.85 -13.08 -8.73
C ASN A 170 0.15 -13.65 -9.95
N ILE A 171 0.41 -14.93 -10.24
CA ILE A 171 -0.21 -15.64 -11.35
C ILE A 171 -1.69 -15.82 -11.01
N ILE A 172 -2.56 -15.46 -11.95
CA ILE A 172 -3.99 -15.71 -11.84
C ILE A 172 -4.40 -16.80 -12.85
N THR A 173 -5.35 -17.62 -12.43
CA THR A 173 -6.07 -18.51 -13.33
C THR A 173 -7.43 -17.85 -13.59
N PHE A 174 -7.60 -17.30 -14.78
CA PHE A 174 -8.79 -16.55 -15.14
C PHE A 174 -9.13 -16.78 -16.61
N ASP A 175 -10.35 -17.23 -16.87
CA ASP A 175 -10.89 -17.35 -18.23
C ASP A 175 -11.69 -16.10 -18.57
N GLU A 176 -11.13 -15.22 -19.41
CA GLU A 176 -11.80 -14.00 -19.85
C GLU A 176 -13.04 -14.26 -20.70
N ASN A 177 -13.14 -15.42 -21.35
CA ASN A 177 -14.28 -15.77 -22.19
C ASN A 177 -15.54 -16.08 -21.38
N LYS A 178 -15.39 -16.34 -20.08
CA LYS A 178 -16.51 -16.55 -19.15
C LYS A 178 -17.40 -15.29 -19.00
N PHE A 179 -16.85 -14.12 -19.31
CA PHE A 179 -17.53 -12.85 -19.09
C PHE A 179 -17.55 -12.01 -20.36
N LYS A 180 -18.72 -11.46 -20.69
CA LYS A 180 -18.86 -10.56 -21.84
C LYS A 180 -18.10 -9.24 -21.58
N ASN A 181 -17.35 -8.79 -22.60
CA ASN A 181 -16.65 -7.50 -22.61
C ASN A 181 -15.63 -7.34 -21.45
N VAL A 182 -14.91 -8.42 -21.14
CA VAL A 182 -13.81 -8.47 -20.16
C VAL A 182 -12.52 -8.86 -20.88
N LYS A 183 -11.41 -8.22 -20.56
CA LYS A 183 -10.08 -8.53 -21.07
C LYS A 183 -9.08 -8.59 -19.92
N VAL A 184 -8.10 -9.47 -20.03
CA VAL A 184 -6.96 -9.55 -19.13
C VAL A 184 -5.74 -8.97 -19.81
N ARG A 185 -5.03 -8.07 -19.13
CA ARG A 185 -3.74 -7.56 -19.58
C ARG A 185 -2.73 -7.68 -18.48
N LEU A 186 -1.70 -8.49 -18.72
CA LEU A 186 -0.58 -8.60 -17.80
C LEU A 186 0.23 -7.30 -17.80
N PRO A 187 0.66 -6.82 -16.62
CA PRO A 187 1.58 -5.69 -16.55
C PRO A 187 2.85 -5.98 -17.34
N LYS A 188 3.27 -5.03 -18.18
CA LYS A 188 4.54 -5.13 -18.90
C LYS A 188 5.69 -5.11 -17.91
N ARG A 189 6.67 -5.97 -18.12
CA ARG A 189 7.89 -6.01 -17.33
C ARG A 189 8.98 -5.27 -18.07
N ASP A 190 9.49 -4.20 -17.48
CA ASP A 190 10.74 -3.59 -17.91
C ASP A 190 11.92 -4.33 -17.30
N TYR A 191 13.12 -4.22 -17.88
CA TYR A 191 14.29 -5.08 -17.63
C TYR A 191 14.63 -5.32 -16.15
N ARG A 192 14.37 -4.38 -15.26
CA ARG A 192 14.65 -4.51 -13.81
C ARG A 192 13.47 -4.18 -12.90
N THR A 193 12.41 -3.59 -13.42
CA THR A 193 11.24 -3.16 -12.66
C THR A 193 9.96 -3.59 -13.37
N TYR A 194 8.87 -3.51 -12.65
CA TYR A 194 7.56 -3.57 -13.29
C TYR A 194 7.21 -2.16 -13.70
N ASP A 195 7.22 -1.91 -15.01
CA ASP A 195 6.88 -0.60 -15.55
C ASP A 195 5.37 -0.35 -15.44
N ASP A 196 5.03 0.77 -14.83
CA ASP A 196 3.66 1.25 -14.69
C ASP A 196 3.25 2.19 -15.84
N THR A 197 4.09 2.38 -16.88
CA THR A 197 3.79 3.26 -18.01
C THR A 197 2.50 2.84 -18.71
N ASP A 198 2.33 1.54 -18.95
CA ASP A 198 1.09 0.97 -19.51
C ASP A 198 -0.13 1.20 -18.61
N PHE A 199 0.04 1.22 -17.29
CA PHE A 199 -1.03 1.57 -16.36
C PHE A 199 -1.40 3.05 -16.47
N LYS A 200 -0.42 3.93 -16.52
CA LYS A 200 -0.66 5.38 -16.69
C LYS A 200 -1.42 5.72 -17.95
N GLN A 201 -1.09 5.06 -19.07
CA GLN A 201 -1.82 5.19 -20.33
C GLN A 201 -3.24 4.63 -20.23
N THR A 202 -3.41 3.49 -19.55
CA THR A 202 -4.72 2.89 -19.31
C THR A 202 -5.64 3.83 -18.53
N LEU A 203 -5.10 4.55 -17.56
CA LEU A 203 -5.87 5.49 -16.73
C LEU A 203 -6.50 6.65 -17.53
N GLU A 204 -5.96 7.01 -18.70
CA GLU A 204 -6.52 8.07 -19.55
C GLU A 204 -7.93 7.77 -20.07
N ARG A 205 -8.29 6.48 -20.18
CA ARG A 205 -9.61 6.00 -20.59
C ARG A 205 -10.45 5.44 -19.46
N THR A 206 -9.93 5.46 -18.25
CA THR A 206 -10.55 4.75 -17.14
C THR A 206 -11.69 5.58 -16.54
N TRP A 207 -12.87 4.95 -16.45
CA TRP A 207 -14.02 5.44 -15.71
C TRP A 207 -13.84 5.27 -14.20
N ALA A 208 -13.42 4.07 -13.78
CA ALA A 208 -13.20 3.74 -12.39
C ALA A 208 -12.14 2.63 -12.23
N VAL A 209 -11.41 2.65 -11.11
CA VAL A 209 -10.52 1.56 -10.71
C VAL A 209 -11.14 0.80 -9.55
N VAL A 210 -11.23 -0.53 -9.69
CA VAL A 210 -11.65 -1.44 -8.62
C VAL A 210 -10.42 -2.14 -8.06
N ASN A 211 -10.23 -2.05 -6.76
CA ASN A 211 -9.01 -2.49 -6.10
C ASN A 211 -9.30 -2.84 -4.64
N HIS A 212 -8.60 -3.81 -4.06
CA HIS A 212 -8.79 -4.06 -2.63
C HIS A 212 -8.09 -2.97 -1.81
N SER A 213 -6.75 -2.94 -1.79
CA SER A 213 -5.99 -1.98 -0.95
C SER A 213 -4.61 -1.62 -1.51
N SER A 214 -4.30 -2.01 -2.76
CA SER A 214 -2.97 -1.80 -3.32
C SER A 214 -2.78 -0.41 -3.96
N ASN A 215 -1.54 -0.03 -4.21
CA ASN A 215 -1.11 1.30 -4.67
C ASN A 215 -1.80 1.84 -5.95
N PRO A 216 -2.24 1.03 -6.94
CA PRO A 216 -2.94 1.56 -8.12
C PRO A 216 -4.14 2.46 -7.82
N ALA A 217 -4.84 2.24 -6.69
CA ALA A 217 -5.93 3.12 -6.29
C ALA A 217 -5.45 4.55 -5.96
N MET A 218 -4.29 4.69 -5.30
CA MET A 218 -3.73 6.03 -5.00
C MET A 218 -3.40 6.80 -6.28
N GLU A 219 -2.77 6.13 -7.27
CA GLU A 219 -2.45 6.77 -8.54
C GLU A 219 -3.73 7.19 -9.30
N ALA A 220 -4.76 6.36 -9.29
CA ALA A 220 -6.06 6.68 -9.89
C ALA A 220 -6.70 7.91 -9.22
N VAL A 221 -6.75 7.93 -7.88
CA VAL A 221 -7.29 9.08 -7.12
C VAL A 221 -6.52 10.36 -7.43
N ILE A 222 -5.20 10.34 -7.47
CA ILE A 222 -4.36 11.51 -7.80
C ILE A 222 -4.70 12.01 -9.21
N LYS A 223 -4.91 11.11 -10.17
CA LYS A 223 -5.28 11.44 -11.56
C LYS A 223 -6.75 11.82 -11.77
N GLY A 224 -7.54 11.85 -10.71
CA GLY A 224 -8.95 12.23 -10.78
C GLY A 224 -9.87 11.12 -11.28
N ILE A 225 -9.50 9.86 -11.07
CA ILE A 225 -10.30 8.70 -11.44
C ILE A 225 -10.92 8.11 -10.18
N PRO A 226 -12.25 7.94 -10.13
CA PRO A 226 -12.93 7.31 -9.01
C PRO A 226 -12.42 5.90 -8.74
N VAL A 227 -12.34 5.53 -7.47
CA VAL A 227 -11.92 4.20 -7.05
C VAL A 227 -12.97 3.49 -6.21
N PHE A 228 -13.04 2.18 -6.35
CA PHE A 228 -13.83 1.28 -5.53
C PHE A 228 -12.87 0.40 -4.75
N VAL A 229 -12.84 0.54 -3.44
CA VAL A 229 -11.81 -0.03 -2.57
C VAL A 229 -12.41 -0.68 -1.33
N SER A 230 -11.62 -1.50 -0.64
CA SER A 230 -12.00 -2.02 0.67
C SER A 230 -11.78 -0.99 1.78
N GLU A 231 -12.32 -1.29 2.97
CA GLU A 231 -12.11 -0.48 4.18
C GLU A 231 -10.64 -0.37 4.60
N SER A 232 -9.79 -1.35 4.24
CA SER A 232 -8.36 -1.34 4.55
C SER A 232 -7.51 -0.48 3.61
N SER A 233 -8.09 0.07 2.55
CA SER A 233 -7.37 0.90 1.58
C SER A 233 -7.02 2.27 2.14
N LEU A 234 -5.81 2.77 1.82
CA LEU A 234 -5.43 4.17 2.07
C LEU A 234 -6.30 5.18 1.29
N CYS A 235 -7.03 4.72 0.27
CA CYS A 235 -7.97 5.53 -0.49
C CYS A 235 -9.42 5.46 0.02
N HIS A 236 -9.68 4.78 1.14
CA HIS A 236 -11.03 4.59 1.67
C HIS A 236 -11.79 5.91 1.83
N ASP A 237 -11.15 6.93 2.41
CA ASP A 237 -11.80 8.20 2.77
C ASP A 237 -12.19 9.06 1.55
N VAL A 238 -11.68 8.73 0.37
CA VAL A 238 -11.97 9.42 -0.91
C VAL A 238 -12.45 8.46 -2.00
N GLY A 239 -12.59 7.18 -1.67
CA GLY A 239 -13.06 6.11 -2.55
C GLY A 239 -14.53 5.76 -2.31
N ASN A 240 -15.00 4.81 -3.10
CA ASN A 240 -16.31 4.20 -3.01
C ASN A 240 -16.16 2.77 -2.49
N ILE A 241 -17.12 2.28 -1.73
CA ILE A 241 -17.12 0.94 -1.14
C ILE A 241 -18.10 0.02 -1.87
N LYS A 242 -19.24 0.55 -2.30
CA LYS A 242 -20.32 -0.24 -2.90
C LYS A 242 -20.22 -0.21 -4.42
N LEU A 243 -20.03 -1.35 -5.06
CA LEU A 243 -20.03 -1.45 -6.54
C LEU A 243 -21.37 -1.09 -7.17
N ALA A 244 -22.44 -1.06 -6.38
CA ALA A 244 -23.75 -0.55 -6.85
C ALA A 244 -23.66 0.90 -7.36
N ASP A 245 -22.73 1.69 -6.82
CA ASP A 245 -22.53 3.09 -7.18
C ASP A 245 -21.61 3.28 -8.39
N ILE A 246 -21.26 2.20 -9.11
CA ILE A 246 -20.26 2.21 -10.20
C ILE A 246 -20.60 3.19 -11.34
N ASN A 247 -21.87 3.49 -11.56
CA ASN A 247 -22.32 4.45 -12.58
C ASN A 247 -22.35 5.89 -12.08
N THR A 248 -22.42 6.11 -10.76
CA THR A 248 -22.51 7.43 -10.12
C THR A 248 -21.56 7.50 -8.92
N PRO A 249 -20.24 7.30 -9.14
CA PRO A 249 -19.30 7.27 -8.04
C PRO A 249 -19.20 8.61 -7.33
N ALA A 250 -19.06 8.59 -6.01
CA ALA A 250 -18.76 9.79 -5.24
C ALA A 250 -17.37 10.33 -5.61
N MET A 251 -17.25 11.65 -5.69
CA MET A 251 -16.05 12.38 -6.10
C MET A 251 -15.75 13.51 -5.09
N PRO A 252 -15.37 13.18 -3.84
CA PRO A 252 -15.17 14.16 -2.78
C PRO A 252 -13.91 15.01 -2.99
N ASN A 253 -13.76 16.07 -2.18
CA ASN A 253 -12.50 16.80 -2.10
C ASN A 253 -11.40 15.89 -1.54
N ARG A 254 -10.21 15.92 -2.16
CA ARG A 254 -9.09 15.02 -1.86
C ARG A 254 -7.91 15.70 -1.16
N LEU A 255 -7.96 17.01 -0.95
CA LEU A 255 -6.79 17.75 -0.44
C LEU A 255 -6.40 17.28 0.97
N ASN A 256 -7.38 17.16 1.86
CA ASN A 256 -7.14 16.68 3.22
C ASN A 256 -6.60 15.23 3.25
N TRP A 257 -7.13 14.37 2.39
CA TRP A 257 -6.63 13.01 2.21
C TRP A 257 -5.17 13.00 1.72
N ALA A 258 -4.83 13.81 0.72
CA ALA A 258 -3.49 13.90 0.18
C ALA A 258 -2.47 14.37 1.22
N ASN A 259 -2.82 15.40 2.00
CA ASN A 259 -1.98 15.90 3.07
C ASN A 259 -1.73 14.83 4.14
N LYS A 260 -2.77 14.12 4.58
CA LYS A 260 -2.64 13.01 5.53
C LYS A 260 -1.84 11.84 4.95
N LEU A 261 -2.08 11.49 3.67
CA LEU A 261 -1.35 10.42 2.97
C LEU A 261 0.14 10.70 2.89
N ALA A 262 0.56 11.95 2.70
CA ALA A 262 1.96 12.35 2.65
C ALA A 262 2.75 11.98 3.92
N TYR A 263 2.07 11.80 5.06
CA TYR A 263 2.68 11.37 6.31
C TYR A 263 2.74 9.85 6.49
N THR A 264 2.33 9.08 5.50
CA THR A 264 2.53 7.62 5.48
C THR A 264 3.87 7.21 4.86
N GLU A 265 4.50 8.11 4.09
CA GLU A 265 5.72 7.85 3.35
C GLU A 265 6.78 8.92 3.59
N TRP A 266 8.04 8.49 3.62
CA TRP A 266 9.20 9.30 3.96
C TRP A 266 10.30 9.11 2.93
N PHE A 267 10.95 10.20 2.53
CA PHE A 267 12.13 10.15 1.68
C PHE A 267 13.35 9.65 2.46
N GLU A 268 14.34 9.17 1.75
CA GLU A 268 15.52 8.54 2.35
C GLU A 268 16.31 9.50 3.25
N ASP A 269 16.43 10.78 2.86
CA ASP A 269 17.05 11.83 3.66
C ASP A 269 16.25 12.16 4.94
N GLU A 270 14.94 12.14 4.88
CA GLU A 270 14.08 12.32 6.05
C GLU A 270 14.24 11.15 7.05
N ILE A 271 14.40 9.92 6.53
CA ILE A 271 14.67 8.74 7.38
C ILE A 271 16.03 8.88 8.06
N GLU A 272 17.05 9.35 7.34
CA GLU A 272 18.40 9.58 7.87
C GLU A 272 18.43 10.68 8.94
N GLN A 273 17.61 11.72 8.77
CA GLN A 273 17.41 12.79 9.76
C GLN A 273 16.64 12.32 11.00
N GLY A 274 15.87 11.22 10.91
CA GLY A 274 15.09 10.64 11.99
C GLY A 274 13.64 11.13 12.07
N LEU A 275 13.16 11.94 11.11
CA LEU A 275 11.83 12.53 11.14
C LEU A 275 10.69 11.50 11.30
N PRO A 276 10.68 10.36 10.56
CA PRO A 276 9.67 9.33 10.81
C PRO A 276 9.81 8.67 12.17
N TRP A 277 11.06 8.50 12.67
CA TRP A 277 11.27 7.86 13.96
C TRP A 277 10.74 8.71 15.12
N ASP A 278 10.97 10.00 15.09
CA ASP A 278 10.48 10.91 16.14
C ASP A 278 8.97 10.79 16.33
N ARG A 279 8.21 10.74 15.21
CA ARG A 279 6.76 10.57 15.23
C ARG A 279 6.34 9.17 15.70
N ILE A 280 6.96 8.14 15.14
CA ILE A 280 6.68 6.74 15.49
C ILE A 280 7.04 6.46 16.96
N GLN A 281 8.17 6.96 17.44
CA GLN A 281 8.59 6.80 18.84
C GLN A 281 7.58 7.43 19.81
N ALA A 282 7.15 8.65 19.53
CA ALA A 282 6.13 9.34 20.34
C ALA A 282 4.83 8.52 20.38
N ARG A 283 4.39 8.02 19.23
CA ARG A 283 3.17 7.21 19.10
C ARG A 283 3.27 5.86 19.78
N LEU A 284 4.44 5.21 19.74
CA LEU A 284 4.68 3.96 20.47
C LEU A 284 4.54 4.17 21.99
N LYS A 285 5.16 5.22 22.53
CA LYS A 285 5.09 5.56 23.95
C LYS A 285 3.67 5.93 24.40
N GLU A 286 2.90 6.59 23.55
CA GLU A 286 1.53 7.01 23.86
C GLU A 286 0.55 5.84 23.89
N LYS A 287 0.68 4.88 22.96
CA LYS A 287 -0.42 3.93 22.68
C LYS A 287 -0.05 2.46 22.85
N TYR A 288 1.22 2.08 22.75
CA TYR A 288 1.61 0.68 22.61
C TYR A 288 2.53 0.17 23.71
N LEU A 289 3.13 1.05 24.50
CA LEU A 289 4.05 0.75 25.60
C LEU A 289 3.59 1.37 26.90
#